data_588315b3f3e0dc4303cd5c717b7d32c5
#
_entry.id   588315b3f3e0dc4303cd5c717b7d32c5
#
_cell.length_a   1.000
_cell.length_b   1.000
_cell.length_c   1.000
_cell.angle_alpha   90.00
_cell.angle_beta   90.00
_cell.angle_gamma   90.00
#
_symmetry.space_group_name_H-M   'P 1'
#
loop_
_entity.id
_entity.type
_entity.pdbx_description
1 polymer ?
#
loop_
_entity_poly.entity_id
_entity_poly.type
_entity_poly.pdbx_seq_one_letter_code
_entity_poly.pdbx_strand_id
1 'polypeptide(L)'
;MGDAETATSEGMKESPAEKNESADEAPRRAPGEVPPSPYADDATGEGKKKKRKKDVETAVGLRQVTKRFGPKTAVDAVSLSIPMGSVYGLIGPNGAGKTTTFSMMAGYLHPTEGAVEILGFKPTAVDQLRSRVGVLPQDALLPSSDTVGEFLVHMARLQDYPGDKAEELARQAIADVEGTEWWNQRCGSLSHGMAKRVALAQAFLGEPDVVLLDEPTAGLDPRVAWEMRQLIKVKKGRCTIVISSHNLQELEEICDAAAILDRGRIVALGAMTELTAANEEVRVKVAPGTKRGTLPGQVPIAKLQELAMVRSVHFADEDREIIVSFERSKADAETVIGHVLWILLHAQVRISGVSKGRGLEQRVMDLT
;
A
#
# COMPACT_ATOMS: atom_id res chain seq x y z
N MET A 1 -48.57 -58.85 26.09
CA MET A 1 -48.77 -58.26 27.40
C MET A 1 -48.27 -56.86 27.22
N GLY A 2 -49.11 -55.94 26.88
CA GLY A 2 -50.21 -55.23 27.53
C GLY A 2 -49.65 -53.90 27.84
N ASP A 3 -50.18 -52.77 27.66
CA ASP A 3 -51.42 -52.15 27.22
C ASP A 3 -51.05 -50.65 26.99
N ALA A 4 -51.39 -49.97 25.97
CA ALA A 4 -52.55 -49.15 25.68
C ALA A 4 -52.97 -48.19 26.81
N GLU A 5 -53.02 -46.90 26.47
CA GLU A 5 -54.11 -45.95 26.66
C GLU A 5 -53.61 -44.52 26.40
N THR A 6 -54.09 -43.96 25.35
CA THR A 6 -55.22 -43.03 25.08
C THR A 6 -55.13 -41.64 25.66
N ALA A 7 -55.05 -40.73 24.68
CA ALA A 7 -55.85 -39.51 24.45
C ALA A 7 -55.93 -38.43 25.55
N THR A 8 -55.64 -37.19 25.19
CA THR A 8 -56.72 -36.20 24.97
C THR A 8 -56.17 -34.91 24.30
N SER A 9 -56.98 -34.44 23.35
CA SER A 9 -56.90 -33.19 22.64
C SER A 9 -57.30 -32.00 23.52
N GLU A 10 -56.55 -30.88 23.43
CA GLU A 10 -57.13 -29.57 23.66
C GLU A 10 -56.40 -28.47 22.92
N GLY A 11 -57.06 -27.80 22.04
CA GLY A 11 -57.20 -26.38 21.88
C GLY A 11 -55.94 -25.58 21.40
N MET A 12 -55.63 -25.62 20.13
CA MET A 12 -54.84 -24.55 19.50
C MET A 12 -55.70 -23.33 19.26
N LYS A 13 -55.39 -22.22 19.94
CA LYS A 13 -55.82 -20.89 19.57
C LYS A 13 -54.85 -20.30 18.56
N GLU A 14 -55.34 -19.99 17.38
CA GLU A 14 -54.69 -19.19 16.37
C GLU A 14 -54.37 -17.79 16.90
N SER A 15 -53.12 -17.36 16.75
CA SER A 15 -52.69 -15.96 16.90
C SER A 15 -52.44 -15.39 15.50
N PRO A 16 -52.83 -14.11 15.24
CA PRO A 16 -52.84 -13.57 13.89
C PRO A 16 -51.46 -13.26 13.35
N ALA A 17 -51.28 -13.52 12.04
CA ALA A 17 -50.09 -13.22 11.27
C ALA A 17 -49.75 -11.73 11.29
N GLU A 18 -48.58 -11.38 11.83
CA GLU A 18 -47.95 -10.09 11.60
C GLU A 18 -47.46 -10.03 10.14
N LYS A 19 -47.97 -9.01 9.45
CA LYS A 19 -47.50 -8.65 8.10
C LYS A 19 -46.08 -8.15 8.20
N ASN A 20 -45.15 -8.90 7.61
CA ASN A 20 -43.80 -8.42 7.29
C ASN A 20 -43.92 -7.29 6.25
N GLU A 21 -43.64 -6.08 6.67
CA GLU A 21 -43.42 -4.95 5.79
C GLU A 21 -42.16 -5.21 4.96
N SER A 22 -42.31 -5.02 3.67
CA SER A 22 -41.32 -5.13 2.64
C SER A 22 -40.06 -4.32 2.99
N ALA A 23 -38.91 -4.98 3.12
CA ALA A 23 -37.61 -4.34 3.11
C ALA A 23 -37.44 -3.61 1.77
N ASP A 24 -37.28 -2.30 1.87
CA ASP A 24 -37.03 -1.37 0.78
C ASP A 24 -35.69 -1.76 0.10
N GLU A 25 -35.75 -2.34 -1.09
CA GLU A 25 -34.58 -2.65 -1.91
C GLU A 25 -33.95 -1.34 -2.37
N ALA A 26 -32.87 -0.92 -1.75
CA ALA A 26 -32.04 0.19 -2.22
C ALA A 26 -31.53 -0.12 -3.66
N PRO A 27 -31.61 0.83 -4.60
CA PRO A 27 -31.22 0.58 -5.99
C PRO A 27 -29.74 0.26 -6.11
N ARG A 28 -29.42 -0.85 -6.78
CA ARG A 28 -28.05 -1.28 -7.11
C ARG A 28 -27.42 -0.26 -8.04
N ARG A 29 -26.30 0.36 -7.63
CA ARG A 29 -25.56 1.33 -8.43
C ARG A 29 -24.59 0.65 -9.41
N ALA A 30 -24.31 1.33 -10.52
CA ALA A 30 -23.31 0.91 -11.48
C ALA A 30 -21.90 1.01 -10.89
N PRO A 31 -20.94 0.15 -11.30
CA PRO A 31 -19.54 0.25 -10.87
C PRO A 31 -18.95 1.62 -11.23
N GLY A 32 -18.33 2.28 -10.25
CA GLY A 32 -17.67 3.59 -10.44
C GLY A 32 -18.37 4.81 -9.83
N GLU A 33 -19.62 4.71 -9.35
CA GLU A 33 -20.25 5.82 -8.61
C GLU A 33 -20.01 5.72 -7.12
N VAL A 34 -19.23 6.66 -6.57
CA VAL A 34 -18.98 6.78 -5.13
C VAL A 34 -20.19 7.41 -4.44
N PRO A 35 -20.85 6.73 -3.47
CA PRO A 35 -21.96 7.33 -2.73
C PRO A 35 -21.46 8.45 -1.81
N PRO A 36 -22.27 9.49 -1.55
CA PRO A 36 -21.91 10.54 -0.59
C PRO A 36 -21.72 9.93 0.82
N SER A 37 -20.68 10.38 1.52
CA SER A 37 -20.40 9.97 2.90
C SER A 37 -21.54 10.34 3.84
N PRO A 38 -22.10 9.41 4.63
CA PRO A 38 -23.15 9.71 5.58
C PRO A 38 -22.69 10.55 6.79
N TYR A 39 -21.42 10.95 6.84
CA TYR A 39 -20.82 11.75 7.92
C TYR A 39 -20.37 13.15 7.45
N ALA A 40 -20.96 13.68 6.37
CA ALA A 40 -20.60 15.00 5.83
C ALA A 40 -21.18 16.20 6.62
N ASP A 41 -22.07 15.98 7.56
CA ASP A 41 -22.79 17.05 8.28
C ASP A 41 -22.30 17.20 9.72
N ASP A 42 -21.09 17.77 9.92
CA ASP A 42 -20.74 18.45 11.17
C ASP A 42 -19.62 19.48 10.92
N ALA A 43 -19.88 20.46 10.07
CA ALA A 43 -19.04 21.64 9.93
C ALA A 43 -19.85 22.88 9.55
N THR A 44 -20.75 23.30 10.44
CA THR A 44 -21.29 24.66 10.41
C THR A 44 -20.36 25.60 11.15
N GLY A 45 -19.47 26.25 10.45
CA GLY A 45 -18.64 27.35 10.91
C GLY A 45 -18.45 28.35 9.77
N GLU A 46 -19.18 29.45 9.84
CA GLU A 46 -19.05 30.59 8.92
C GLU A 46 -17.63 31.14 8.85
N GLY A 47 -17.05 31.25 7.69
CA GLY A 47 -15.79 31.97 7.53
C GLY A 47 -15.09 31.84 6.18
N LYS A 48 -15.27 32.86 5.33
CA LYS A 48 -14.39 33.31 4.23
C LYS A 48 -14.05 32.31 3.11
N LYS A 49 -14.63 32.50 1.93
CA LYS A 49 -14.30 31.87 0.65
C LYS A 49 -12.80 32.05 0.30
N LYS A 50 -11.94 31.11 0.72
CA LYS A 50 -10.67 30.83 0.06
C LYS A 50 -10.92 29.89 -1.10
N LYS A 51 -10.35 30.17 -2.28
CA LYS A 51 -10.39 29.30 -3.47
C LYS A 51 -10.04 27.86 -3.03
N ARG A 52 -11.03 26.95 -3.08
CA ARG A 52 -10.86 25.52 -2.80
C ARG A 52 -9.88 24.94 -3.84
N LYS A 53 -8.75 24.41 -3.38
CA LYS A 53 -8.04 23.34 -4.12
C LYS A 53 -9.09 22.27 -4.40
N LYS A 54 -9.10 21.69 -5.64
CA LYS A 54 -9.92 20.52 -5.96
C LYS A 54 -9.80 19.54 -4.79
N ASP A 55 -10.91 19.28 -4.10
CA ASP A 55 -10.95 18.29 -3.02
C ASP A 55 -10.61 16.94 -3.67
N VAL A 56 -9.46 16.38 -3.31
CA VAL A 56 -9.05 15.05 -3.74
C VAL A 56 -9.86 14.09 -2.90
N GLU A 57 -10.71 13.30 -3.56
CA GLU A 57 -11.58 12.35 -2.90
C GLU A 57 -10.75 11.29 -2.14
N THR A 58 -11.06 11.07 -0.87
CA THR A 58 -10.32 10.15 0.00
C THR A 58 -10.84 8.73 -0.17
N ALA A 59 -9.96 7.81 -0.58
CA ALA A 59 -10.27 6.39 -0.69
C ALA A 59 -10.22 5.67 0.66
N VAL A 60 -9.18 5.96 1.46
CA VAL A 60 -9.00 5.36 2.79
C VAL A 60 -8.67 6.46 3.79
N GLY A 61 -9.45 6.54 4.85
CA GLY A 61 -9.29 7.51 5.93
C GLY A 61 -9.08 6.85 7.28
N LEU A 62 -8.06 7.28 8.02
CA LEU A 62 -7.83 6.94 9.42
C LEU A 62 -7.90 8.23 10.24
N ARG A 63 -8.71 8.27 11.30
CA ARG A 63 -8.87 9.43 12.18
C ARG A 63 -8.54 9.04 13.61
N GLN A 64 -7.38 9.48 14.13
CA GLN A 64 -6.90 9.26 15.49
C GLN A 64 -6.99 7.79 15.92
N VAL A 65 -6.58 6.88 15.01
CA VAL A 65 -6.75 5.44 15.20
C VAL A 65 -5.73 4.94 16.21
N THR A 66 -6.23 4.29 17.27
CA THR A 66 -5.41 3.63 18.28
C THR A 66 -5.81 2.17 18.39
N LYS A 67 -4.82 1.28 18.49
CA LYS A 67 -5.02 -0.15 18.76
C LYS A 67 -4.15 -0.62 19.90
N ARG A 68 -4.79 -1.12 20.96
CA ARG A 68 -4.14 -1.72 22.12
C ARG A 68 -4.41 -3.23 22.18
N PHE A 69 -3.40 -3.97 22.57
CA PHE A 69 -3.48 -5.41 22.91
C PHE A 69 -3.00 -5.55 24.36
N GLY A 70 -3.96 -5.59 25.28
CA GLY A 70 -3.63 -5.51 26.71
C GLY A 70 -2.82 -4.23 27.03
N PRO A 71 -1.64 -4.35 27.65
CA PRO A 71 -0.80 -3.18 27.99
C PRO A 71 -0.03 -2.61 26.78
N LYS A 72 0.05 -3.35 25.67
CA LYS A 72 0.84 -2.94 24.49
C LYS A 72 -0.02 -2.10 23.53
N THR A 73 0.40 -0.87 23.26
CA THR A 73 -0.13 -0.05 22.18
C THR A 73 0.62 -0.37 20.90
N ALA A 74 -0.07 -0.95 19.93
CA ALA A 74 0.52 -1.32 18.63
C ALA A 74 0.36 -0.22 17.58
N VAL A 75 -0.70 0.59 17.68
CA VAL A 75 -0.95 1.78 16.85
C VAL A 75 -1.45 2.88 17.78
N ASP A 76 -0.90 4.09 17.68
CA ASP A 76 -1.13 5.20 18.60
C ASP A 76 -1.49 6.48 17.84
N ALA A 77 -2.78 6.85 17.92
CA ALA A 77 -3.36 8.09 17.38
C ALA A 77 -3.03 8.37 15.90
N VAL A 78 -2.97 7.32 15.07
CA VAL A 78 -2.64 7.43 13.65
C VAL A 78 -3.79 8.13 12.89
N SER A 79 -3.43 9.19 12.15
CA SER A 79 -4.32 9.89 11.22
C SER A 79 -3.70 9.90 9.83
N LEU A 80 -4.46 9.43 8.82
CA LEU A 80 -3.99 9.27 7.45
C LEU A 80 -5.15 9.44 6.48
N SER A 81 -4.91 10.12 5.35
CA SER A 81 -5.87 10.24 4.25
C SER A 81 -5.18 9.80 2.96
N ILE A 82 -5.68 8.77 2.32
CA ILE A 82 -5.15 8.20 1.09
C ILE A 82 -6.07 8.62 -0.06
N PRO A 83 -5.54 9.34 -1.07
CA PRO A 83 -6.32 9.81 -2.21
C PRO A 83 -6.79 8.67 -3.12
N MET A 84 -7.94 8.86 -3.78
CA MET A 84 -8.41 7.97 -4.84
C MET A 84 -7.37 7.86 -5.98
N GLY A 85 -7.23 6.64 -6.52
CA GLY A 85 -6.37 6.34 -7.67
C GLY A 85 -4.86 6.37 -7.41
N SER A 86 -4.42 6.58 -6.15
CA SER A 86 -3.00 6.60 -5.79
C SER A 86 -2.48 5.23 -5.38
N VAL A 87 -1.19 5.00 -5.58
CA VAL A 87 -0.45 3.90 -4.95
C VAL A 87 0.24 4.45 -3.70
N TYR A 88 -0.15 3.97 -2.53
CA TYR A 88 0.27 4.50 -1.23
C TYR A 88 1.03 3.47 -0.40
N GLY A 89 2.24 3.83 0.05
CA GLY A 89 3.09 2.96 0.86
C GLY A 89 2.88 3.13 2.37
N LEU A 90 2.80 2.02 3.11
CA LEU A 90 2.96 1.98 4.56
C LEU A 90 4.35 1.42 4.89
N ILE A 91 5.23 2.26 5.36
CA ILE A 91 6.65 2.00 5.53
C ILE A 91 7.00 1.93 7.02
N GLY A 92 7.97 1.12 7.37
CA GLY A 92 8.51 1.11 8.73
C GLY A 92 9.18 -0.21 9.09
N PRO A 93 9.97 -0.24 10.17
CA PRO A 93 10.61 -1.47 10.64
C PRO A 93 9.60 -2.52 11.10
N ASN A 94 10.08 -3.73 11.36
CA ASN A 94 9.26 -4.78 11.94
C ASN A 94 8.76 -4.34 13.33
N GLY A 95 7.45 -4.53 13.57
CA GLY A 95 6.82 -4.10 14.80
C GLY A 95 6.39 -2.61 14.83
N ALA A 96 6.60 -1.85 13.75
CA ALA A 96 6.16 -0.44 13.66
C ALA A 96 4.64 -0.24 13.65
N GLY A 97 3.84 -1.32 13.51
CA GLY A 97 2.38 -1.24 13.48
C GLY A 97 1.76 -1.36 12.08
N LYS A 98 2.55 -1.62 11.02
CA LYS A 98 2.09 -1.73 9.63
C LYS A 98 0.95 -2.73 9.47
N THR A 99 1.21 -4.01 9.78
CA THR A 99 0.21 -5.10 9.67
C THR A 99 -1.00 -4.87 10.55
N THR A 100 -0.83 -4.26 11.75
CA THR A 100 -1.96 -3.91 12.61
C THR A 100 -2.83 -2.81 11.98
N THR A 101 -2.22 -1.77 11.42
CA THR A 101 -2.91 -0.69 10.70
C THR A 101 -3.61 -1.25 9.46
N PHE A 102 -2.92 -2.09 8.70
CA PHE A 102 -3.45 -2.79 7.54
C PHE A 102 -4.68 -3.66 7.91
N SER A 103 -4.56 -4.46 8.96
CA SER A 103 -5.67 -5.31 9.43
C SER A 103 -6.89 -4.51 9.87
N MET A 104 -6.70 -3.29 10.39
CA MET A 104 -7.83 -2.40 10.70
C MET A 104 -8.47 -1.82 9.44
N MET A 105 -7.67 -1.48 8.40
CA MET A 105 -8.20 -1.07 7.10
C MET A 105 -8.94 -2.23 6.42
N ALA A 106 -8.41 -3.45 6.49
CA ALA A 106 -9.06 -4.64 5.93
C ALA A 106 -10.32 -5.11 6.70
N GLY A 107 -10.64 -4.48 7.84
CA GLY A 107 -11.78 -4.88 8.67
C GLY A 107 -11.54 -6.13 9.52
N TYR A 108 -10.34 -6.69 9.53
CA TYR A 108 -9.98 -7.87 10.35
C TYR A 108 -9.82 -7.52 11.83
N LEU A 109 -9.50 -6.27 12.14
CA LEU A 109 -9.37 -5.74 13.48
C LEU A 109 -10.18 -4.46 13.66
N HIS A 110 -10.83 -4.32 14.83
CA HIS A 110 -11.43 -3.05 15.22
C HIS A 110 -10.39 -2.17 15.92
N PRO A 111 -10.36 -0.86 15.65
CA PRO A 111 -9.59 0.07 16.46
C PRO A 111 -10.10 0.08 17.91
N THR A 112 -9.23 0.37 18.87
CA THR A 112 -9.62 0.62 20.27
C THR A 112 -10.21 2.02 20.41
N GLU A 113 -9.63 2.99 19.68
CA GLU A 113 -10.09 4.39 19.62
C GLU A 113 -9.93 4.90 18.17
N GLY A 114 -10.69 5.95 17.83
CA GLY A 114 -10.67 6.54 16.50
C GLY A 114 -11.56 5.81 15.50
N ALA A 115 -11.43 6.13 14.23
CA ALA A 115 -12.23 5.59 13.14
C ALA A 115 -11.40 5.30 11.91
N VAL A 116 -11.75 4.19 11.21
CA VAL A 116 -11.23 3.82 9.90
C VAL A 116 -12.39 3.81 8.91
N GLU A 117 -12.17 4.38 7.74
CA GLU A 117 -13.14 4.43 6.65
C GLU A 117 -12.48 4.01 5.33
N ILE A 118 -13.21 3.27 4.51
CA ILE A 118 -12.88 2.97 3.12
C ILE A 118 -14.06 3.41 2.27
N LEU A 119 -13.80 4.26 1.27
CA LEU A 119 -14.83 4.82 0.40
C LEU A 119 -15.99 5.47 1.18
N GLY A 120 -15.70 6.04 2.36
CA GLY A 120 -16.68 6.65 3.26
C GLY A 120 -17.46 5.68 4.15
N PHE A 121 -17.17 4.37 4.10
CA PHE A 121 -17.81 3.35 4.91
C PHE A 121 -16.85 2.75 5.94
N LYS A 122 -17.40 2.21 7.03
CA LYS A 122 -16.60 1.39 7.97
C LYS A 122 -16.09 0.15 7.25
N PRO A 123 -14.86 -0.35 7.51
CA PRO A 123 -14.35 -1.55 6.86
C PRO A 123 -15.21 -2.81 7.07
N THR A 124 -16.07 -2.81 8.09
CA THR A 124 -17.01 -3.90 8.39
C THR A 124 -18.35 -3.78 7.66
N ALA A 125 -18.56 -2.74 6.89
CA ALA A 125 -19.77 -2.54 6.09
C ALA A 125 -19.69 -3.38 4.79
N VAL A 126 -19.75 -4.72 4.93
CA VAL A 126 -19.48 -5.69 3.88
C VAL A 126 -20.35 -5.45 2.65
N ASP A 127 -21.65 -5.17 2.83
CA ASP A 127 -22.58 -4.99 1.71
C ASP A 127 -22.25 -3.77 0.84
N GLN A 128 -21.71 -2.70 1.44
CA GLN A 128 -21.29 -1.48 0.74
C GLN A 128 -19.89 -1.59 0.11
N LEU A 129 -19.04 -2.48 0.62
CA LEU A 129 -17.65 -2.64 0.19
C LEU A 129 -17.42 -3.90 -0.65
N ARG A 130 -18.41 -4.78 -0.74
CA ARG A 130 -18.34 -6.00 -1.56
C ARG A 130 -18.04 -5.63 -3.01
N SER A 131 -17.18 -6.37 -3.67
CA SER A 131 -16.62 -6.12 -5.01
C SER A 131 -15.84 -4.80 -5.18
N ARG A 132 -15.81 -3.93 -4.17
CA ARG A 132 -15.14 -2.64 -4.22
C ARG A 132 -13.79 -2.62 -3.51
N VAL A 133 -13.54 -3.60 -2.65
CA VAL A 133 -12.30 -3.72 -1.88
C VAL A 133 -11.70 -5.11 -2.08
N GLY A 134 -10.48 -5.14 -2.58
CA GLY A 134 -9.65 -6.34 -2.65
C GLY A 134 -8.59 -6.34 -1.58
N VAL A 135 -8.28 -7.50 -1.01
CA VAL A 135 -7.30 -7.64 0.06
C VAL A 135 -6.37 -8.81 -0.20
N LEU A 136 -5.06 -8.56 -0.13
CA LEU A 136 -4.02 -9.59 -0.06
C LEU A 136 -3.34 -9.49 1.31
N PRO A 137 -3.66 -10.37 2.27
CA PRO A 137 -2.96 -10.42 3.55
C PRO A 137 -1.56 -11.03 3.39
N GLN A 138 -0.66 -10.78 4.34
CA GLN A 138 0.72 -11.25 4.33
C GLN A 138 0.80 -12.78 4.17
N ASP A 139 -0.01 -13.53 4.94
CA ASP A 139 -0.04 -14.98 4.99
C ASP A 139 -1.25 -15.55 4.24
N ALA A 140 -1.50 -15.04 3.01
CA ALA A 140 -2.59 -15.55 2.18
C ALA A 140 -2.37 -17.04 1.85
N LEU A 141 -3.28 -17.89 2.31
CA LEU A 141 -3.29 -19.30 2.02
C LEU A 141 -4.36 -19.59 0.96
N LEU A 142 -3.98 -20.33 -0.07
CA LEU A 142 -4.90 -20.85 -1.06
C LEU A 142 -5.44 -22.22 -0.63
N PRO A 143 -6.70 -22.57 -0.93
CA PRO A 143 -7.25 -23.90 -0.59
C PRO A 143 -6.53 -24.97 -1.42
N SER A 144 -5.77 -25.82 -0.77
CA SER A 144 -4.87 -26.79 -1.43
C SER A 144 -5.59 -27.82 -2.32
N SER A 145 -6.86 -28.11 -2.04
CA SER A 145 -7.69 -29.07 -2.78
C SER A 145 -8.26 -28.54 -4.09
N ASP A 146 -8.48 -27.23 -4.16
CA ASP A 146 -9.17 -26.59 -5.27
C ASP A 146 -8.20 -26.30 -6.41
N THR A 147 -8.69 -26.26 -7.63
CA THR A 147 -7.94 -25.70 -8.74
C THR A 147 -7.93 -24.17 -8.66
N VAL A 148 -6.96 -23.55 -9.32
CA VAL A 148 -6.87 -22.08 -9.40
C VAL A 148 -8.17 -21.48 -9.95
N GLY A 149 -8.73 -22.10 -11.01
CA GLY A 149 -10.00 -21.67 -11.60
C GLY A 149 -11.17 -21.77 -10.63
N GLU A 150 -11.33 -22.91 -9.94
CA GLU A 150 -12.38 -23.11 -8.93
C GLU A 150 -12.27 -22.09 -7.81
N PHE A 151 -11.06 -21.85 -7.30
CA PHE A 151 -10.79 -20.84 -6.26
C PHE A 151 -11.21 -19.44 -6.72
N LEU A 152 -10.72 -18.98 -7.88
CA LEU A 152 -11.00 -17.63 -8.36
C LEU A 152 -12.48 -17.42 -8.68
N VAL A 153 -13.15 -18.42 -9.30
CA VAL A 153 -14.59 -18.37 -9.56
C VAL A 153 -15.37 -18.32 -8.24
N HIS A 154 -14.95 -19.10 -7.24
CA HIS A 154 -15.57 -19.05 -5.91
C HIS A 154 -15.43 -17.66 -5.26
N MET A 155 -14.25 -17.06 -5.34
CA MET A 155 -14.03 -15.70 -4.84
C MET A 155 -14.91 -14.67 -5.56
N ALA A 156 -15.09 -14.79 -6.89
CA ALA A 156 -15.98 -13.90 -7.63
C ALA A 156 -17.45 -14.08 -7.21
N ARG A 157 -17.90 -15.30 -6.97
CA ARG A 157 -19.27 -15.57 -6.47
C ARG A 157 -19.51 -15.00 -5.07
N LEU A 158 -18.50 -15.03 -4.19
CA LEU A 158 -18.58 -14.38 -2.86
C LEU A 158 -18.71 -12.85 -2.96
N GLN A 159 -18.34 -12.27 -4.10
CA GLN A 159 -18.52 -10.86 -4.41
C GLN A 159 -19.87 -10.57 -5.14
N ASP A 160 -20.81 -11.53 -5.13
CA ASP A 160 -22.14 -11.47 -5.77
C ASP A 160 -22.12 -11.41 -7.30
N TYR A 161 -21.04 -11.81 -7.97
CA TYR A 161 -21.05 -11.96 -9.41
C TYR A 161 -21.80 -13.24 -9.83
N PRO A 162 -22.74 -13.18 -10.80
CA PRO A 162 -23.42 -14.37 -11.30
C PRO A 162 -22.45 -15.33 -12.01
N GLY A 163 -22.84 -16.61 -12.14
CA GLY A 163 -21.97 -17.70 -12.53
C GLY A 163 -21.09 -17.43 -13.76
N ASP A 164 -21.71 -17.03 -14.88
CA ASP A 164 -20.97 -16.77 -16.12
C ASP A 164 -20.02 -15.58 -15.99
N LYS A 165 -20.47 -14.52 -15.32
CA LYS A 165 -19.64 -13.35 -15.05
C LYS A 165 -18.52 -13.65 -14.07
N ALA A 166 -18.75 -14.49 -13.08
CA ALA A 166 -17.74 -14.94 -12.13
C ALA A 166 -16.60 -15.69 -12.82
N GLU A 167 -16.92 -16.56 -13.80
CA GLU A 167 -15.89 -17.26 -14.58
C GLU A 167 -15.12 -16.30 -15.50
N GLU A 168 -15.80 -15.39 -16.19
CA GLU A 168 -15.17 -14.36 -17.03
C GLU A 168 -14.15 -13.54 -16.22
N LEU A 169 -14.57 -13.00 -15.05
CA LEU A 169 -13.72 -12.20 -14.18
C LEU A 169 -12.54 -13.01 -13.61
N ALA A 170 -12.77 -14.27 -13.25
CA ALA A 170 -11.71 -15.15 -12.77
C ALA A 170 -10.67 -15.43 -13.87
N ARG A 171 -11.10 -15.67 -15.11
CA ARG A 171 -10.20 -15.85 -16.27
C ARG A 171 -9.41 -14.58 -16.57
N GLN A 172 -10.04 -13.41 -16.48
CA GLN A 172 -9.35 -12.14 -16.64
C GLN A 172 -8.32 -11.92 -15.54
N ALA A 173 -8.68 -12.16 -14.28
CA ALA A 173 -7.79 -11.97 -13.14
C ALA A 173 -6.54 -12.86 -13.22
N ILE A 174 -6.68 -14.12 -13.63
CA ILE A 174 -5.52 -15.01 -13.78
C ILE A 174 -4.67 -14.66 -15.01
N ALA A 175 -5.28 -14.15 -16.08
CA ALA A 175 -4.56 -13.65 -17.24
C ALA A 175 -3.74 -12.38 -16.90
N ASP A 176 -4.29 -11.48 -16.10
CA ASP A 176 -3.64 -10.25 -15.67
C ASP A 176 -2.33 -10.51 -14.88
N VAL A 177 -2.20 -11.68 -14.26
CA VAL A 177 -0.99 -12.12 -13.55
C VAL A 177 -0.16 -13.12 -14.33
N GLU A 178 -0.42 -13.26 -15.64
CA GLU A 178 0.28 -14.19 -16.55
C GLU A 178 0.22 -15.66 -16.08
N GLY A 179 -0.90 -16.06 -15.48
CA GLY A 179 -1.09 -17.38 -14.88
C GLY A 179 -2.12 -18.26 -15.59
N THR A 180 -2.47 -17.99 -16.84
CA THR A 180 -3.54 -18.69 -17.59
C THR A 180 -3.32 -20.20 -17.64
N GLU A 181 -2.07 -20.66 -17.75
CA GLU A 181 -1.71 -22.07 -17.79
C GLU A 181 -1.94 -22.79 -16.45
N TRP A 182 -2.08 -22.06 -15.33
CA TRP A 182 -2.31 -22.64 -14.00
C TRP A 182 -3.80 -22.90 -13.72
N TRP A 183 -4.70 -22.50 -14.61
CA TRP A 183 -6.15 -22.56 -14.40
C TRP A 183 -6.64 -23.88 -13.85
N ASN A 184 -6.16 -25.01 -14.42
CA ASN A 184 -6.54 -26.36 -14.01
C ASN A 184 -5.59 -26.98 -12.97
N GLN A 185 -4.54 -26.27 -12.54
CA GLN A 185 -3.62 -26.75 -11.52
C GLN A 185 -4.24 -26.63 -10.13
N ARG A 186 -3.96 -27.59 -9.26
CA ARG A 186 -4.35 -27.50 -7.84
C ARG A 186 -3.54 -26.43 -7.14
N CYS A 187 -4.18 -25.61 -6.32
CA CYS A 187 -3.53 -24.57 -5.54
C CYS A 187 -2.40 -25.12 -4.67
N GLY A 188 -2.56 -26.32 -4.11
CA GLY A 188 -1.52 -26.98 -3.30
C GLY A 188 -0.29 -27.44 -4.09
N SER A 189 -0.31 -27.45 -5.42
CA SER A 189 0.83 -27.83 -6.26
C SER A 189 1.62 -26.62 -6.81
N LEU A 190 1.17 -25.41 -6.52
CA LEU A 190 1.80 -24.19 -7.00
C LEU A 190 3.11 -23.93 -6.24
N SER A 191 4.11 -23.38 -6.95
CA SER A 191 5.27 -22.79 -6.28
C SER A 191 4.86 -21.58 -5.45
N HIS A 192 5.70 -21.15 -4.51
CA HIS A 192 5.41 -19.98 -3.67
C HIS A 192 5.12 -18.71 -4.50
N GLY A 193 5.91 -18.47 -5.55
CA GLY A 193 5.71 -17.34 -6.46
C GLY A 193 4.39 -17.43 -7.26
N MET A 194 4.04 -18.62 -7.77
CA MET A 194 2.77 -18.86 -8.44
C MET A 194 1.59 -18.63 -7.49
N ALA A 195 1.65 -19.16 -6.28
CA ALA A 195 0.61 -18.98 -5.27
C ALA A 195 0.41 -17.50 -4.90
N LYS A 196 1.50 -16.73 -4.76
CA LYS A 196 1.43 -15.28 -4.51
C LYS A 196 0.81 -14.52 -5.70
N ARG A 197 1.10 -14.90 -6.95
CA ARG A 197 0.45 -14.31 -8.15
C ARG A 197 -1.05 -14.62 -8.20
N VAL A 198 -1.46 -15.85 -7.88
CA VAL A 198 -2.87 -16.23 -7.78
C VAL A 198 -3.57 -15.43 -6.67
N ALA A 199 -2.93 -15.26 -5.52
CA ALA A 199 -3.46 -14.43 -4.43
C ALA A 199 -3.55 -12.94 -4.81
N LEU A 200 -2.60 -12.43 -5.62
CA LEU A 200 -2.67 -11.09 -6.20
C LEU A 200 -3.84 -10.97 -7.20
N ALA A 201 -4.03 -11.97 -8.07
CA ALA A 201 -5.16 -12.03 -8.99
C ALA A 201 -6.50 -11.94 -8.24
N GLN A 202 -6.63 -12.67 -7.13
CA GLN A 202 -7.81 -12.63 -6.26
C GLN A 202 -8.02 -11.22 -5.68
N ALA A 203 -6.97 -10.51 -5.29
CA ALA A 203 -7.09 -9.17 -4.74
C ALA A 203 -7.55 -8.12 -5.78
N PHE A 204 -7.26 -8.33 -7.07
CA PHE A 204 -7.70 -7.48 -8.17
C PHE A 204 -8.96 -7.98 -8.88
N LEU A 205 -9.56 -9.06 -8.41
CA LEU A 205 -10.73 -9.68 -9.01
C LEU A 205 -11.93 -8.72 -9.06
N GLY A 206 -12.52 -8.53 -10.24
CA GLY A 206 -13.68 -7.67 -10.43
C GLY A 206 -13.39 -6.18 -10.46
N GLU A 207 -12.12 -5.77 -10.61
CA GLU A 207 -11.67 -4.37 -10.70
C GLU A 207 -12.12 -3.50 -9.51
N PRO A 208 -11.68 -3.83 -8.27
CA PRO A 208 -12.07 -3.10 -7.08
C PRO A 208 -11.58 -1.65 -7.09
N ASP A 209 -12.30 -0.75 -6.40
CA ASP A 209 -11.92 0.66 -6.22
C ASP A 209 -10.68 0.83 -5.33
N VAL A 210 -10.54 -0.05 -4.33
CA VAL A 210 -9.42 -0.05 -3.36
C VAL A 210 -8.83 -1.45 -3.24
N VAL A 211 -7.50 -1.54 -3.30
CA VAL A 211 -6.76 -2.80 -3.08
C VAL A 211 -5.77 -2.61 -1.95
N LEU A 212 -5.82 -3.50 -0.97
CA LEU A 212 -4.92 -3.54 0.16
C LEU A 212 -3.97 -4.72 0.01
N LEU A 213 -2.65 -4.47 -0.02
CA LEU A 213 -1.60 -5.47 -0.23
C LEU A 213 -0.62 -5.46 0.95
N ASP A 214 -0.65 -6.49 1.81
CA ASP A 214 0.28 -6.61 2.94
C ASP A 214 1.47 -7.47 2.55
N GLU A 215 2.66 -6.85 2.43
CA GLU A 215 3.92 -7.49 2.06
C GLU A 215 3.81 -8.38 0.79
N PRO A 216 3.32 -7.86 -0.36
CA PRO A 216 2.99 -8.68 -1.53
C PRO A 216 4.21 -9.37 -2.15
N THR A 217 5.41 -8.84 -1.97
CA THR A 217 6.67 -9.35 -2.53
C THR A 217 7.53 -10.11 -1.52
N ALA A 218 7.09 -10.18 -0.25
CA ALA A 218 7.88 -10.84 0.79
C ALA A 218 8.10 -12.33 0.51
N GLY A 219 9.36 -12.78 0.67
CA GLY A 219 9.73 -14.18 0.47
C GLY A 219 9.81 -14.64 -0.99
N LEU A 220 9.66 -13.73 -1.95
CA LEU A 220 9.85 -14.01 -3.38
C LEU A 220 11.31 -13.79 -3.78
N ASP A 221 11.74 -14.53 -4.81
CA ASP A 221 13.01 -14.22 -5.44
C ASP A 221 12.96 -12.86 -6.17
N PRO A 222 14.13 -12.21 -6.41
CA PRO A 222 14.16 -10.84 -6.93
C PRO A 222 13.43 -10.67 -8.27
N ARG A 223 13.45 -11.71 -9.13
CA ARG A 223 12.80 -11.65 -10.44
C ARG A 223 11.29 -11.66 -10.30
N VAL A 224 10.73 -12.60 -9.53
CA VAL A 224 9.28 -12.69 -9.28
C VAL A 224 8.78 -11.46 -8.55
N ALA A 225 9.54 -10.94 -7.57
CA ALA A 225 9.23 -9.69 -6.89
C ALA A 225 9.18 -8.51 -7.87
N TRP A 226 10.10 -8.41 -8.82
CA TRP A 226 10.09 -7.39 -9.87
C TRP A 226 8.84 -7.53 -10.77
N GLU A 227 8.53 -8.75 -11.22
CA GLU A 227 7.35 -9.04 -12.04
C GLU A 227 6.05 -8.64 -11.30
N MET A 228 5.94 -8.98 -10.02
CA MET A 228 4.82 -8.55 -9.16
C MET A 228 4.67 -7.03 -9.10
N ARG A 229 5.78 -6.30 -8.97
CA ARG A 229 5.75 -4.83 -8.98
C ARG A 229 5.28 -4.27 -10.32
N GLN A 230 5.66 -4.87 -11.45
CA GLN A 230 5.17 -4.45 -12.77
C GLN A 230 3.65 -4.65 -12.89
N LEU A 231 3.12 -5.78 -12.39
CA LEU A 231 1.67 -6.04 -12.36
C LEU A 231 0.92 -4.98 -11.53
N ILE A 232 1.48 -4.60 -10.38
CA ILE A 232 0.89 -3.53 -9.54
C ILE A 232 0.95 -2.18 -10.28
N LYS A 233 2.06 -1.85 -10.94
CA LYS A 233 2.22 -0.60 -11.71
C LYS A 233 1.18 -0.46 -12.83
N VAL A 234 0.85 -1.53 -13.53
CA VAL A 234 -0.18 -1.51 -14.61
C VAL A 234 -1.56 -1.15 -14.07
N LYS A 235 -1.84 -1.44 -12.79
CA LYS A 235 -3.12 -1.09 -12.13
C LYS A 235 -3.15 0.33 -11.58
N LYS A 236 -2.03 1.05 -11.57
CA LYS A 236 -1.94 2.44 -11.12
C LYS A 236 -2.89 3.36 -11.88
N GLY A 237 -3.62 4.22 -11.17
CA GLY A 237 -4.63 5.12 -11.73
C GLY A 237 -5.97 4.47 -12.06
N ARG A 238 -6.08 3.12 -12.02
CA ARG A 238 -7.36 2.41 -12.19
C ARG A 238 -8.07 2.18 -10.87
N CYS A 239 -7.30 1.94 -9.83
CA CYS A 239 -7.79 1.78 -8.45
C CYS A 239 -6.81 2.42 -7.47
N THR A 240 -7.23 2.58 -6.23
CA THR A 240 -6.35 2.98 -5.12
C THR A 240 -5.66 1.75 -4.57
N ILE A 241 -4.34 1.79 -4.44
CA ILE A 241 -3.58 0.64 -3.92
C ILE A 241 -2.84 1.07 -2.66
N VAL A 242 -3.03 0.35 -1.57
CA VAL A 242 -2.27 0.54 -0.33
C VAL A 242 -1.34 -0.66 -0.15
N ILE A 243 -0.05 -0.41 -0.05
CA ILE A 243 0.97 -1.46 0.04
C ILE A 243 1.75 -1.29 1.33
N SER A 244 1.83 -2.33 2.15
CA SER A 244 2.85 -2.41 3.19
C SER A 244 4.09 -3.12 2.65
N SER A 245 5.28 -2.64 2.97
CA SER A 245 6.52 -3.36 2.74
C SER A 245 7.61 -2.87 3.70
N HIS A 246 8.57 -3.76 3.98
CA HIS A 246 9.82 -3.41 4.63
C HIS A 246 10.94 -3.14 3.60
N ASN A 247 10.73 -3.49 2.33
CA ASN A 247 11.65 -3.18 1.25
C ASN A 247 11.37 -1.78 0.69
N LEU A 248 12.17 -0.84 1.11
CA LEU A 248 11.99 0.58 0.83
C LEU A 248 12.23 0.93 -0.64
N GLN A 249 13.20 0.27 -1.29
CA GLN A 249 13.50 0.48 -2.72
C GLN A 249 12.33 0.07 -3.60
N GLU A 250 11.64 -1.02 -3.25
CA GLU A 250 10.43 -1.45 -3.97
C GLU A 250 9.32 -0.41 -3.89
N LEU A 251 9.12 0.20 -2.72
CA LEU A 251 8.09 1.22 -2.53
C LEU A 251 8.44 2.53 -3.25
N GLU A 252 9.71 2.95 -3.25
CA GLU A 252 10.17 4.09 -4.05
C GLU A 252 9.83 3.94 -5.54
N GLU A 253 9.89 2.72 -6.04
CA GLU A 253 9.65 2.43 -7.46
C GLU A 253 8.18 2.53 -7.87
N ILE A 254 7.24 2.20 -6.96
CA ILE A 254 5.82 2.02 -7.32
C ILE A 254 4.88 3.03 -6.68
N CYS A 255 5.21 3.59 -5.50
CA CYS A 255 4.30 4.44 -4.75
C CYS A 255 4.36 5.91 -5.20
N ASP A 256 3.20 6.58 -5.14
CA ASP A 256 3.08 8.04 -5.32
C ASP A 256 3.40 8.80 -4.05
N ALA A 257 2.98 8.23 -2.93
CA ALA A 257 3.13 8.78 -1.59
C ALA A 257 3.27 7.66 -0.56
N ALA A 258 3.73 8.00 0.62
CA ALA A 258 3.84 7.03 1.70
C ALA A 258 3.68 7.66 3.08
N ALA A 259 3.38 6.81 4.08
CA ALA A 259 3.50 7.12 5.48
C ALA A 259 4.56 6.21 6.12
N ILE A 260 5.49 6.83 6.85
CA ILE A 260 6.53 6.14 7.63
C ILE A 260 6.01 5.98 9.06
N LEU A 261 5.92 4.72 9.48
CA LEU A 261 5.50 4.34 10.82
C LEU A 261 6.71 3.92 11.65
N ASP A 262 6.77 4.40 12.89
CA ASP A 262 7.66 3.86 13.93
C ASP A 262 6.90 3.76 15.25
N ARG A 263 7.06 2.63 15.96
CA ARG A 263 6.46 2.37 17.29
C ARG A 263 4.97 2.74 17.36
N GLY A 264 4.23 2.42 16.30
CA GLY A 264 2.79 2.65 16.21
C GLY A 264 2.37 4.07 15.82
N ARG A 265 3.29 4.99 15.53
CA ARG A 265 3.01 6.38 15.16
C ARG A 265 3.48 6.68 13.74
N ILE A 266 2.84 7.64 13.08
CA ILE A 266 3.35 8.21 11.84
C ILE A 266 4.44 9.23 12.21
N VAL A 267 5.67 8.99 11.73
CA VAL A 267 6.81 9.87 11.92
C VAL A 267 7.05 10.80 10.72
N ALA A 268 6.62 10.36 9.52
CA ALA A 268 6.59 11.21 8.33
C ALA A 268 5.51 10.70 7.37
N LEU A 269 4.96 11.60 6.56
CA LEU A 269 4.06 11.28 5.45
C LEU A 269 4.21 12.34 4.36
N GLY A 270 3.99 11.97 3.12
CA GLY A 270 4.06 12.90 1.98
C GLY A 270 4.20 12.18 0.65
N ALA A 271 4.33 12.95 -0.42
CA ALA A 271 4.65 12.43 -1.73
C ALA A 271 6.01 11.70 -1.69
N MET A 272 6.15 10.62 -2.48
CA MET A 272 7.41 9.86 -2.52
C MET A 272 8.59 10.77 -2.88
N THR A 273 8.38 11.69 -3.82
CA THR A 273 9.38 12.70 -4.19
C THR A 273 9.79 13.61 -3.04
N GLU A 274 8.90 13.91 -2.10
CA GLU A 274 9.21 14.73 -0.92
C GLU A 274 9.94 13.92 0.14
N LEU A 275 9.52 12.67 0.35
CA LEU A 275 10.14 11.77 1.32
C LEU A 275 11.58 11.39 0.93
N THR A 276 11.84 11.23 -0.37
CA THR A 276 13.16 10.90 -0.93
C THR A 276 13.99 12.13 -1.24
N ALA A 277 13.37 13.26 -1.62
CA ALA A 277 14.04 14.52 -1.96
C ALA A 277 14.36 15.40 -0.75
N ALA A 278 14.10 14.93 0.47
CA ALA A 278 14.24 15.73 1.69
C ALA A 278 15.65 16.27 1.95
N ASN A 279 16.60 16.02 1.05
CA ASN A 279 17.90 16.66 1.06
C ASN A 279 18.24 17.17 -0.34
N GLU A 280 18.51 18.45 -0.41
CA GLU A 280 19.25 19.14 -1.46
C GLU A 280 20.67 18.57 -1.51
N GLU A 281 20.80 17.25 -1.72
CA GLU A 281 22.05 16.49 -1.71
C GLU A 281 22.21 15.67 -2.97
N VAL A 282 23.41 15.65 -3.52
CA VAL A 282 23.89 14.72 -4.53
C VAL A 282 24.95 13.84 -3.89
N ARG A 283 24.82 12.54 -4.02
CA ARG A 283 25.77 11.58 -3.48
C ARG A 283 26.49 10.85 -4.61
N VAL A 284 27.80 10.84 -4.55
CA VAL A 284 28.66 10.19 -5.56
C VAL A 284 29.52 9.14 -4.88
N LYS A 285 29.28 7.88 -5.20
CA LYS A 285 30.11 6.76 -4.75
C LYS A 285 31.39 6.71 -5.57
N VAL A 286 32.51 6.67 -4.86
CA VAL A 286 33.84 6.61 -5.46
C VAL A 286 34.35 5.17 -5.44
N ALA A 287 34.77 4.64 -6.60
CA ALA A 287 35.31 3.31 -6.70
C ALA A 287 36.64 3.18 -5.93
N PRO A 288 36.95 1.99 -5.34
CA PRO A 288 38.21 1.78 -4.65
C PRO A 288 39.38 2.02 -5.58
N GLY A 289 40.36 2.79 -5.14
CA GLY A 289 41.62 2.99 -5.84
C GLY A 289 42.43 1.67 -5.91
N THR A 290 43.23 1.50 -6.92
CA THR A 290 44.13 0.35 -7.10
C THR A 290 45.28 0.28 -6.09
N LYS A 291 45.48 1.32 -5.26
CA LYS A 291 46.48 1.36 -4.18
C LYS A 291 45.81 1.71 -2.87
N ARG A 292 46.02 0.87 -1.86
CA ARG A 292 45.65 1.15 -0.45
C ARG A 292 46.31 2.47 -0.02
N GLY A 293 45.56 3.52 0.25
CA GLY A 293 46.09 4.78 0.75
C GLY A 293 45.94 6.02 -0.16
N THR A 294 45.40 5.90 -1.37
CA THR A 294 45.12 7.07 -2.23
C THR A 294 43.67 7.51 -2.04
N LEU A 295 43.41 8.37 -1.03
CA LEU A 295 42.08 8.88 -0.86
C LEU A 295 42.02 10.34 -0.50
N PRO A 296 41.88 10.99 0.48
CA PRO A 296 41.17 12.26 0.47
C PRO A 296 41.82 13.39 -0.35
N GLY A 297 43.13 13.30 -0.67
CA GLY A 297 43.85 14.36 -1.41
C GLY A 297 43.58 14.44 -2.92
N GLN A 298 42.91 13.43 -3.51
CA GLN A 298 42.59 13.41 -4.95
C GLN A 298 41.14 13.85 -5.26
N VAL A 299 40.26 13.89 -4.27
CA VAL A 299 38.90 14.42 -4.46
C VAL A 299 38.93 15.94 -4.40
N PRO A 300 38.55 16.66 -5.46
CA PRO A 300 38.65 18.12 -5.54
C PRO A 300 37.52 18.80 -4.73
N ILE A 301 37.46 18.56 -3.41
CA ILE A 301 36.41 19.08 -2.54
C ILE A 301 36.32 20.59 -2.62
N ALA A 302 37.47 21.29 -2.63
CA ALA A 302 37.50 22.75 -2.74
C ALA A 302 36.81 23.26 -4.03
N LYS A 303 37.08 22.61 -5.18
CA LYS A 303 36.44 22.98 -6.46
C LYS A 303 34.94 22.70 -6.47
N LEU A 304 34.49 21.67 -5.75
CA LEU A 304 33.05 21.40 -5.59
C LEU A 304 32.38 22.43 -4.70
N GLN A 305 33.07 22.93 -3.67
CA GLN A 305 32.58 23.98 -2.78
C GLN A 305 32.52 25.36 -3.44
N GLU A 306 33.30 25.60 -4.49
CA GLU A 306 33.28 26.86 -5.27
C GLU A 306 32.04 27.00 -6.17
N LEU A 307 31.29 25.94 -6.39
CA LEU A 307 30.05 26.00 -7.19
C LEU A 307 29.00 26.84 -6.47
N ALA A 308 28.49 27.89 -7.12
CA ALA A 308 27.54 28.85 -6.53
C ALA A 308 26.26 28.23 -5.95
N MET A 309 25.86 27.03 -6.48
CA MET A 309 24.70 26.28 -6.00
C MET A 309 25.03 25.35 -4.84
N VAL A 310 26.30 25.09 -4.53
CA VAL A 310 26.73 24.16 -3.48
C VAL A 310 26.78 24.87 -2.12
N ARG A 311 26.18 24.25 -1.12
CA ARG A 311 26.16 24.73 0.28
C ARG A 311 27.29 24.08 1.08
N SER A 312 27.48 22.78 0.93
CA SER A 312 28.57 22.05 1.59
C SER A 312 28.94 20.79 0.83
N VAL A 313 30.17 20.34 1.02
CA VAL A 313 30.67 19.06 0.48
C VAL A 313 31.31 18.29 1.62
N HIS A 314 30.88 17.04 1.81
CA HIS A 314 31.43 16.11 2.79
C HIS A 314 31.88 14.84 2.11
N PHE A 315 32.98 14.28 2.59
CA PHE A 315 33.42 12.95 2.17
C PHE A 315 33.22 11.97 3.33
N ALA A 316 32.34 10.99 3.13
CA ALA A 316 32.10 9.92 4.08
C ALA A 316 33.09 8.77 3.77
N ASP A 317 34.08 8.61 4.63
CA ASP A 317 35.22 7.69 4.40
C ASP A 317 34.78 6.21 4.48
N GLU A 318 33.84 5.88 5.36
CA GLU A 318 33.31 4.53 5.56
C GLU A 318 32.61 4.01 4.29
N ASP A 319 31.80 4.83 3.65
CA ASP A 319 31.02 4.49 2.46
C ASP A 319 31.69 4.89 1.15
N ARG A 320 32.84 5.57 1.21
CA ARG A 320 33.53 6.20 0.06
C ARG A 320 32.60 7.05 -0.78
N GLU A 321 31.84 7.90 -0.12
CA GLU A 321 30.80 8.69 -0.72
C GLU A 321 31.09 10.19 -0.58
N ILE A 322 30.99 10.92 -1.70
CA ILE A 322 31.02 12.39 -1.70
C ILE A 322 29.57 12.84 -1.61
N ILE A 323 29.25 13.59 -0.55
CA ILE A 323 27.94 14.17 -0.31
C ILE A 323 28.02 15.66 -0.61
N VAL A 324 27.28 16.11 -1.61
CA VAL A 324 27.22 17.51 -2.04
C VAL A 324 25.83 18.06 -1.71
N SER A 325 25.75 18.92 -0.70
CA SER A 325 24.52 19.64 -0.39
C SER A 325 24.42 20.91 -1.23
N PHE A 326 23.26 21.17 -1.82
CA PHE A 326 23.08 22.31 -2.72
C PHE A 326 21.79 23.08 -2.41
N GLU A 327 21.63 24.28 -2.99
CA GLU A 327 20.43 25.10 -2.87
C GLU A 327 19.52 24.91 -4.10
N ARG A 328 18.36 24.30 -3.92
CA ARG A 328 17.39 24.01 -4.98
C ARG A 328 16.85 25.29 -5.65
N SER A 329 16.89 26.43 -4.96
CA SER A 329 16.56 27.74 -5.52
C SER A 329 17.54 28.22 -6.59
N LYS A 330 18.76 27.69 -6.61
CA LYS A 330 19.83 28.08 -7.53
C LYS A 330 20.03 27.09 -8.67
N ALA A 331 19.77 25.80 -8.45
CA ALA A 331 19.89 24.76 -9.48
C ALA A 331 19.05 23.52 -9.11
N ASP A 332 18.59 22.79 -10.12
CA ASP A 332 18.03 21.46 -9.93
C ASP A 332 19.13 20.40 -9.71
N ALA A 333 18.72 19.24 -9.20
CA ALA A 333 19.64 18.17 -8.89
C ALA A 333 20.40 17.65 -10.13
N GLU A 334 19.76 17.65 -11.30
CA GLU A 334 20.34 17.25 -12.58
C GLU A 334 21.51 18.15 -12.97
N THR A 335 21.31 19.45 -12.86
CA THR A 335 22.37 20.44 -13.14
C THR A 335 23.52 20.28 -12.17
N VAL A 336 23.24 20.11 -10.87
CA VAL A 336 24.28 19.88 -9.85
C VAL A 336 25.04 18.58 -10.14
N ILE A 337 24.36 17.48 -10.46
CA ILE A 337 24.99 16.22 -10.85
C ILE A 337 25.93 16.43 -12.03
N GLY A 338 25.47 17.13 -13.06
CA GLY A 338 26.30 17.42 -14.25
C GLY A 338 27.60 18.13 -13.89
N HIS A 339 27.55 19.19 -13.08
CA HIS A 339 28.72 19.93 -12.66
C HIS A 339 29.65 19.11 -11.75
N VAL A 340 29.08 18.40 -10.78
CA VAL A 340 29.84 17.54 -9.86
C VAL A 340 30.57 16.45 -10.61
N LEU A 341 29.87 15.75 -11.52
CA LEU A 341 30.46 14.70 -12.35
C LEU A 341 31.57 15.26 -13.25
N TRP A 342 31.35 16.41 -13.88
CA TRP A 342 32.34 17.07 -14.70
C TRP A 342 33.64 17.34 -13.95
N ILE A 343 33.55 17.92 -12.74
CA ILE A 343 34.73 18.22 -11.89
C ILE A 343 35.43 16.93 -11.46
N LEU A 344 34.69 15.90 -11.03
CA LEU A 344 35.24 14.64 -10.56
C LEU A 344 35.95 13.85 -11.69
N LEU A 345 35.33 13.80 -12.86
CA LEU A 345 35.90 13.12 -14.03
C LEU A 345 37.20 13.81 -14.53
N HIS A 346 37.23 15.16 -14.54
CA HIS A 346 38.43 15.91 -14.85
C HIS A 346 39.56 15.72 -13.84
N ALA A 347 39.18 15.46 -12.56
CA ALA A 347 40.14 15.10 -11.52
C ALA A 347 40.50 13.59 -11.54
N GLN A 348 40.07 12.84 -12.56
CA GLN A 348 40.29 11.40 -12.71
C GLN A 348 39.79 10.56 -11.54
N VAL A 349 38.74 11.04 -10.82
CA VAL A 349 38.08 10.29 -9.76
C VAL A 349 37.22 9.22 -10.39
N ARG A 350 37.41 7.96 -9.98
CA ARG A 350 36.62 6.82 -10.47
C ARG A 350 35.28 6.81 -9.73
N ILE A 351 34.17 6.92 -10.48
CA ILE A 351 32.82 6.95 -9.96
C ILE A 351 32.19 5.57 -10.14
N SER A 352 31.62 5.00 -9.09
CA SER A 352 30.88 3.74 -9.10
C SER A 352 29.37 3.90 -9.06
N GLY A 353 28.88 5.06 -8.65
CA GLY A 353 27.44 5.35 -8.61
C GLY A 353 27.17 6.81 -8.32
N VAL A 354 25.96 7.26 -8.69
CA VAL A 354 25.44 8.60 -8.38
C VAL A 354 23.99 8.45 -7.97
N SER A 355 23.60 9.09 -6.90
CA SER A 355 22.21 9.15 -6.43
C SER A 355 21.80 10.57 -6.05
N LYS A 356 20.50 10.84 -6.18
CA LYS A 356 19.88 12.09 -5.75
C LYS A 356 19.33 11.91 -4.34
N GLY A 357 19.76 12.78 -3.42
CA GLY A 357 19.29 12.75 -2.05
C GLY A 357 19.71 11.51 -1.26
N ARG A 358 19.14 11.39 -0.07
CA ARG A 358 19.18 10.15 0.71
C ARG A 358 18.02 9.30 0.24
N GLY A 359 18.28 8.06 -0.14
CA GLY A 359 17.22 7.10 -0.43
C GLY A 359 16.24 6.99 0.74
N LEU A 360 15.07 6.45 0.48
CA LEU A 360 14.03 6.25 1.50
C LEU A 360 14.56 5.46 2.72
N GLU A 361 15.49 4.52 2.51
CA GLU A 361 16.13 3.75 3.59
C GLU A 361 16.81 4.65 4.63
N GLN A 362 17.64 5.59 4.16
CA GLN A 362 18.34 6.51 5.07
C GLN A 362 17.34 7.43 5.77
N ARG A 363 16.29 7.88 5.08
CA ARG A 363 15.24 8.70 5.67
C ARG A 363 14.49 7.97 6.79
N VAL A 364 14.20 6.69 6.59
CA VAL A 364 13.57 5.86 7.62
C VAL A 364 14.52 5.70 8.80
N MET A 365 15.83 5.41 8.57
CA MET A 365 16.81 5.29 9.64
C MET A 365 16.99 6.58 10.44
N ASP A 366 16.91 7.75 9.80
CA ASP A 366 17.03 9.05 10.47
C ASP A 366 15.79 9.39 11.35
N LEU A 367 14.64 8.75 11.09
CA LEU A 367 13.35 9.03 11.74
C LEU A 367 12.94 7.96 12.77
N THR A 368 13.54 6.78 12.74
CA THR A 368 13.24 5.63 13.61
C THR A 368 14.38 5.31 14.56
#